data_2e4695363e57b4e2534699dbe60da505
#
_entry.id   2e4695363e57b4e2534699dbe60da505
#
_cell.length_a   1.000
_cell.length_b   1.000
_cell.length_c   1.000
_cell.angle_alpha   90.00
_cell.angle_beta   90.00
_cell.angle_gamma   90.00
#
_symmetry.space_group_name_H-M   'P 1'
#
loop_
_entity.id
_entity.type
_entity.pdbx_description
1 polymer ?
#
loop_
_entity_poly.entity_id
_entity_poly.type
_entity_poly.pdbx_seq_one_letter_code
_entity_poly.pdbx_strand_id
1 'polypeptide(L)'
;GQDSARRISEDARTWLPSGNRISNDRALRFSDNGRFLYFGTTPRRPEKDTTLLEDEIADVEVWTAEDARLYTQRNVQLSDDKKRTYLAVYNTQAGTGRQLASPEMPYEYLPRTANGPWIALYDDRPYAKQTMWEGYPGARNTEIVNLETGERKSMLNGEVTPVRWLEGGKFLVWYNQTDTTWNSYDPAAGTHHVLATNETGVFYDEINDRPMHPRSYGYQGTLKGGNKFLVADRYDLWELDPSARTPAKRLTRGREVDTRYFLRDLDPEDHFIDPTKKQLV
;
A
#
# COMPACT_ATOMS: atom_id res chain seq x y z
N GLY A 1 3.06 -17.11 32.16
CA GLY A 1 3.81 -16.80 30.95
C GLY A 1 5.20 -17.40 31.02
N GLN A 2 5.77 -17.90 29.94
CA GLN A 2 7.17 -18.33 29.91
C GLN A 2 8.04 -17.08 29.86
N ASP A 3 8.91 -16.93 30.86
CA ASP A 3 9.87 -15.81 30.98
C ASP A 3 11.10 -15.91 30.05
N SER A 4 11.04 -16.74 29.01
CA SER A 4 12.17 -16.94 28.10
C SER A 4 11.90 -16.40 26.70
N ALA A 5 12.80 -15.57 26.17
CA ALA A 5 12.77 -15.11 24.80
C ALA A 5 13.07 -16.28 23.85
N ARG A 6 12.22 -16.45 22.83
CA ARG A 6 12.45 -17.41 21.74
C ARG A 6 13.16 -16.72 20.57
N ARG A 7 14.23 -17.34 20.08
CA ARG A 7 14.97 -16.84 18.93
C ARG A 7 14.32 -17.32 17.62
N ILE A 8 13.64 -16.40 16.91
CA ILE A 8 12.94 -16.68 15.63
C ILE A 8 13.93 -16.92 14.48
N SER A 9 15.12 -16.31 14.52
CA SER A 9 16.10 -16.41 13.42
C SER A 9 16.66 -17.82 13.21
N GLU A 10 16.50 -18.75 14.15
CA GLU A 10 16.95 -20.14 13.98
C GLU A 10 16.05 -20.92 13.04
N ASP A 11 14.76 -20.58 13.00
CA ASP A 11 13.77 -21.21 12.12
C ASP A 11 13.78 -20.59 10.70
N ALA A 12 14.50 -19.50 10.48
CA ALA A 12 14.52 -18.75 9.22
C ALA A 12 15.13 -19.51 8.05
N ARG A 13 15.88 -20.58 8.29
CA ARG A 13 16.53 -21.36 7.24
C ARG A 13 15.57 -22.05 6.29
N THR A 14 14.33 -22.27 6.70
CA THR A 14 13.32 -22.99 5.90
C THR A 14 12.49 -22.08 4.99
N TRP A 15 12.38 -20.78 5.31
CA TRP A 15 11.52 -19.85 4.59
C TRP A 15 12.25 -18.61 4.05
N LEU A 16 13.43 -18.31 4.58
CA LEU A 16 14.25 -17.20 4.11
C LEU A 16 14.94 -17.58 2.80
N PRO A 17 14.82 -16.77 1.73
CA PRO A 17 15.51 -17.02 0.47
C PRO A 17 17.03 -17.19 0.68
N SER A 18 17.63 -18.11 -0.06
CA SER A 18 19.07 -18.33 -0.01
C SER A 18 19.83 -17.03 -0.29
N GLY A 19 20.87 -16.77 0.48
CA GLY A 19 21.64 -15.55 0.36
C GLY A 19 21.05 -14.33 1.04
N ASN A 20 19.83 -14.41 1.61
CA ASN A 20 19.25 -13.31 2.37
C ASN A 20 19.57 -13.40 3.88
N ARG A 21 19.39 -12.29 4.56
CA ARG A 21 19.46 -12.17 6.03
C ARG A 21 18.28 -11.31 6.52
N ILE A 22 17.92 -11.44 7.79
CA ILE A 22 17.04 -10.49 8.47
C ILE A 22 17.82 -9.19 8.64
N SER A 23 17.17 -8.06 8.32
CA SER A 23 17.76 -6.73 8.36
C SER A 23 17.27 -5.93 9.57
N ASN A 24 18.13 -5.08 10.09
CA ASN A 24 17.81 -4.06 11.07
C ASN A 24 17.43 -2.71 10.46
N ASP A 25 17.47 -2.61 9.11
CA ASP A 25 17.11 -1.38 8.41
C ASP A 25 15.58 -1.16 8.32
N ARG A 26 14.79 -2.14 8.76
CA ARG A 26 13.33 -2.03 8.91
C ARG A 26 12.92 -2.27 10.34
N ALA A 27 12.10 -1.36 10.88
CA ALA A 27 11.53 -1.54 12.22
C ALA A 27 10.62 -2.79 12.26
N LEU A 28 10.65 -3.48 13.39
CA LEU A 28 9.74 -4.57 13.69
C LEU A 28 8.33 -4.01 13.93
N ARG A 29 7.31 -4.67 13.38
CA ARG A 29 5.93 -4.29 13.60
C ARG A 29 5.08 -5.52 13.89
N PHE A 30 4.42 -5.54 15.04
CA PHE A 30 3.37 -6.53 15.29
C PHE A 30 2.05 -6.07 14.67
N SER A 31 1.23 -7.05 14.26
CA SER A 31 -0.18 -6.81 14.09
C SER A 31 -0.83 -6.49 15.45
N ASP A 32 -1.93 -5.74 15.49
CA ASP A 32 -2.57 -5.32 16.75
C ASP A 32 -3.01 -6.51 17.60
N ASN A 33 -3.39 -7.62 16.95
CA ASN A 33 -3.74 -8.88 17.64
C ASN A 33 -2.52 -9.76 17.99
N GLY A 34 -1.30 -9.31 17.72
CA GLY A 34 -0.05 -10.04 18.01
C GLY A 34 0.19 -11.30 17.17
N ARG A 35 -0.68 -11.62 16.20
CA ARG A 35 -0.57 -12.84 15.39
C ARG A 35 0.56 -12.82 14.40
N PHE A 36 0.83 -11.66 13.83
CA PHE A 36 1.86 -11.48 12.81
C PHE A 36 2.94 -10.51 13.29
N LEU A 37 4.19 -10.88 13.08
CA LEU A 37 5.34 -10.00 13.22
C LEU A 37 5.90 -9.72 11.85
N TYR A 38 5.89 -8.46 11.44
CA TYR A 38 6.45 -7.97 10.19
C TYR A 38 7.85 -7.43 10.40
N PHE A 39 8.75 -7.72 9.45
CA PHE A 39 10.14 -7.28 9.48
C PHE A 39 10.75 -7.26 8.08
N GLY A 40 11.97 -6.76 7.97
CA GLY A 40 12.70 -6.67 6.71
C GLY A 40 13.72 -7.78 6.54
N THR A 41 13.85 -8.25 5.29
CA THR A 41 14.97 -9.08 4.84
C THR A 41 15.74 -8.36 3.74
N THR A 42 17.01 -8.68 3.59
CA THR A 42 17.86 -8.10 2.55
C THR A 42 18.88 -9.13 2.07
N PRO A 43 19.31 -9.10 0.81
CA PRO A 43 20.43 -9.90 0.36
C PRO A 43 21.68 -9.63 1.21
N ARG A 44 22.47 -10.67 1.46
CA ARG A 44 23.78 -10.50 2.07
C ARG A 44 24.67 -9.74 1.09
N ARG A 45 25.24 -8.66 1.56
CA ARG A 45 26.24 -7.94 0.77
C ARG A 45 27.55 -8.74 0.78
N PRO A 46 28.29 -8.71 -0.33
CA PRO A 46 29.67 -9.17 -0.34
C PRO A 46 30.45 -8.40 0.75
N GLU A 47 31.32 -9.11 1.43
CA GLU A 47 32.25 -8.43 2.34
C GLU A 47 33.14 -7.50 1.53
N LYS A 48 33.39 -6.29 2.09
CA LYS A 48 34.30 -5.34 1.46
C LYS A 48 35.68 -5.99 1.43
N ASP A 49 36.30 -6.05 0.27
CA ASP A 49 37.71 -6.46 0.18
C ASP A 49 38.57 -5.37 0.85
N THR A 50 39.08 -5.70 2.03
CA THR A 50 39.92 -4.80 2.82
C THR A 50 41.40 -4.88 2.43
N THR A 51 41.76 -5.73 1.45
CA THR A 51 43.13 -5.85 0.92
C THR A 51 43.44 -4.86 -0.18
N LEU A 52 42.40 -4.25 -0.80
CA LEU A 52 42.55 -3.24 -1.83
C LEU A 52 42.84 -1.86 -1.21
N LEU A 53 43.76 -1.16 -1.80
CA LEU A 53 44.00 0.25 -1.51
C LEU A 53 42.90 1.15 -2.12
N GLU A 54 42.73 2.37 -1.62
CA GLU A 54 41.65 3.28 -2.09
C GLU A 54 41.78 3.61 -3.59
N ASP A 55 42.95 3.68 -4.11
CA ASP A 55 43.25 3.92 -5.53
C ASP A 55 43.08 2.69 -6.42
N GLU A 56 42.97 1.49 -5.83
CA GLU A 56 42.63 0.22 -6.54
C GLU A 56 41.13 -0.01 -6.62
N ILE A 57 40.33 0.76 -5.88
CA ILE A 57 38.87 0.68 -5.91
C ILE A 57 38.36 1.48 -7.09
N ALA A 58 37.77 0.80 -8.08
CA ALA A 58 37.17 1.50 -9.21
C ALA A 58 36.00 2.37 -8.76
N ASP A 59 36.11 3.69 -8.97
CA ASP A 59 35.03 4.67 -8.79
C ASP A 59 34.53 5.08 -10.16
N VAL A 60 33.55 4.36 -10.68
CA VAL A 60 33.05 4.55 -12.03
C VAL A 60 31.56 4.87 -12.00
N GLU A 61 31.20 5.98 -12.62
CA GLU A 61 29.81 6.34 -12.86
C GLU A 61 29.37 5.84 -14.25
N VAL A 62 28.35 4.99 -14.29
CA VAL A 62 27.77 4.52 -15.55
C VAL A 62 26.41 5.17 -15.78
N TRP A 63 26.30 5.87 -16.90
CA TRP A 63 25.08 6.58 -17.32
C TRP A 63 24.52 5.89 -18.56
N THR A 64 23.25 5.47 -18.50
CA THR A 64 22.57 4.90 -19.65
C THR A 64 21.21 5.57 -19.88
N ALA A 65 20.78 5.66 -21.14
CA ALA A 65 19.45 6.15 -21.48
C ALA A 65 18.33 5.19 -21.05
N GLU A 66 18.70 3.97 -20.67
CA GLU A 66 17.77 2.94 -20.22
C GLU A 66 17.47 3.02 -18.72
N ASP A 67 18.26 3.80 -17.98
CA ASP A 67 18.04 3.96 -16.54
C ASP A 67 16.64 4.52 -16.25
N ALA A 68 15.94 3.86 -15.35
CA ALA A 68 14.60 4.25 -14.94
C ALA A 68 14.57 5.51 -14.07
N ARG A 69 15.72 5.90 -13.51
CA ARG A 69 15.90 7.09 -12.68
C ARG A 69 17.09 7.92 -13.18
N LEU A 70 16.92 9.22 -13.13
CA LEU A 70 18.02 10.14 -13.42
C LEU A 70 19.19 9.92 -12.44
N TYR A 71 20.40 10.16 -12.89
CA TYR A 71 21.61 10.04 -12.08
C TYR A 71 21.51 10.83 -10.76
N THR A 72 21.07 12.07 -10.83
CA THR A 72 20.87 12.91 -9.63
C THR A 72 19.87 12.30 -8.62
N GLN A 73 18.81 11.67 -9.12
CA GLN A 73 17.87 10.95 -8.26
C GLN A 73 18.51 9.71 -7.63
N ARG A 74 19.31 8.97 -8.41
CA ARG A 74 20.04 7.79 -7.91
C ARG A 74 20.99 8.15 -6.78
N ASN A 75 21.73 9.27 -6.93
CA ASN A 75 22.65 9.75 -5.90
C ASN A 75 21.91 10.14 -4.61
N VAL A 76 20.83 10.89 -4.71
CA VAL A 76 20.02 11.25 -3.54
C VAL A 76 19.43 10.02 -2.85
N GLN A 77 19.00 9.02 -3.63
CA GLN A 77 18.37 7.80 -3.11
C GLN A 77 19.36 6.68 -2.76
N LEU A 78 20.66 6.86 -3.02
CA LEU A 78 21.67 5.82 -2.82
C LEU A 78 21.68 5.26 -1.39
N SER A 79 21.53 6.12 -0.40
CA SER A 79 21.49 5.73 1.03
C SER A 79 20.28 4.84 1.30
N ASP A 80 19.13 5.16 0.75
CA ASP A 80 17.89 4.39 0.94
C ASP A 80 17.95 3.07 0.16
N ASP A 81 18.49 3.09 -1.05
CA ASP A 81 18.71 1.86 -1.83
C ASP A 81 19.67 0.90 -1.12
N LYS A 82 20.71 1.43 -0.46
CA LYS A 82 21.61 0.62 0.37
C LYS A 82 20.92 0.00 1.60
N LYS A 83 19.89 0.62 2.12
CA LYS A 83 19.10 0.13 3.27
C LYS A 83 17.82 -0.59 2.85
N ARG A 84 17.62 -0.81 1.54
CA ARG A 84 16.40 -1.46 1.03
C ARG A 84 16.21 -2.83 1.66
N THR A 85 14.99 -3.05 2.12
CA THR A 85 14.55 -4.33 2.68
C THR A 85 13.28 -4.79 2.00
N TYR A 86 13.09 -6.09 1.99
CA TYR A 86 11.89 -6.75 1.47
C TYR A 86 11.08 -7.28 2.63
N LEU A 87 9.78 -7.00 2.62
CA LEU A 87 8.88 -7.38 3.71
C LEU A 87 8.82 -8.90 3.86
N ALA A 88 8.96 -9.36 5.09
CA ALA A 88 8.70 -10.73 5.52
C ALA A 88 7.77 -10.72 6.73
N VAL A 89 7.11 -11.83 6.97
CA VAL A 89 6.20 -12.02 8.10
C VAL A 89 6.53 -13.30 8.86
N TYR A 90 6.34 -13.26 10.17
CA TYR A 90 6.35 -14.44 11.03
C TYR A 90 4.98 -14.57 11.70
N ASN A 91 4.35 -15.71 11.52
CA ASN A 91 3.11 -16.07 12.22
C ASN A 91 3.48 -16.61 13.60
N THR A 92 3.19 -15.85 14.66
CA THR A 92 3.56 -16.17 16.04
C THR A 92 2.83 -17.39 16.58
N GLN A 93 1.64 -17.68 16.08
CA GLN A 93 0.82 -18.82 16.49
C GLN A 93 1.24 -20.11 15.78
N ALA A 94 1.47 -20.02 14.46
CA ALA A 94 1.91 -21.17 13.66
C ALA A 94 3.42 -21.45 13.82
N GLY A 95 4.20 -20.50 14.32
CA GLY A 95 5.65 -20.64 14.44
C GLY A 95 6.38 -20.65 13.09
N THR A 96 5.80 -20.08 12.03
CA THR A 96 6.34 -20.14 10.67
C THR A 96 6.57 -18.74 10.11
N GLY A 97 7.66 -18.58 9.35
CA GLY A 97 7.97 -17.35 8.63
C GLY A 97 7.67 -17.47 7.13
N ARG A 98 7.57 -16.33 6.46
CA ARG A 98 7.37 -16.25 5.02
C ARG A 98 7.97 -14.96 4.46
N GLN A 99 8.70 -15.08 3.35
CA GLN A 99 9.07 -13.93 2.53
C GLN A 99 7.85 -13.46 1.73
N LEU A 100 7.53 -12.17 1.82
CA LEU A 100 6.39 -11.57 1.11
C LEU A 100 6.84 -10.75 -0.08
N ALA A 101 7.55 -9.65 0.15
CA ALA A 101 8.10 -8.81 -0.91
C ALA A 101 9.39 -9.41 -1.48
N SER A 102 9.69 -9.08 -2.72
CA SER A 102 10.88 -9.52 -3.46
C SER A 102 11.45 -8.36 -4.28
N PRO A 103 12.63 -8.53 -4.94
CA PRO A 103 13.12 -7.53 -5.87
C PRO A 103 12.14 -7.19 -7.00
N GLU A 104 11.28 -8.12 -7.42
CA GLU A 104 10.30 -7.93 -8.49
C GLU A 104 9.03 -7.21 -7.99
N MET A 105 8.68 -7.38 -6.71
CA MET A 105 7.51 -6.77 -6.06
C MET A 105 7.92 -6.20 -4.70
N PRO A 106 8.63 -5.03 -4.68
CA PRO A 106 9.40 -4.59 -3.51
C PRO A 106 8.62 -3.83 -2.45
N TYR A 107 7.47 -3.26 -2.81
CA TYR A 107 6.73 -2.35 -1.94
C TYR A 107 5.44 -2.98 -1.44
N GLU A 108 4.89 -2.44 -0.33
CA GLU A 108 3.69 -2.99 0.28
C GLU A 108 2.68 -1.94 0.71
N TYR A 109 1.40 -2.37 0.73
CA TYR A 109 0.30 -1.71 1.43
C TYR A 109 -0.18 -2.62 2.56
N LEU A 110 0.25 -2.33 3.79
CA LEU A 110 -0.23 -3.02 4.96
C LEU A 110 -1.51 -2.35 5.47
N PRO A 111 -2.54 -3.14 5.87
CA PRO A 111 -3.65 -2.61 6.65
C PRO A 111 -3.11 -1.93 7.92
N ARG A 112 -3.83 -0.91 8.42
CA ARG A 112 -3.38 -0.19 9.61
C ARG A 112 -3.23 -1.10 10.83
N THR A 113 -4.20 -1.96 11.09
CA THR A 113 -4.15 -2.97 12.16
C THR A 113 -3.22 -4.15 11.84
N ALA A 114 -2.98 -4.38 10.54
CA ALA A 114 -2.21 -5.50 10.03
C ALA A 114 -2.69 -6.90 10.51
N ASN A 115 -3.96 -7.01 10.92
CA ASN A 115 -4.56 -8.21 11.51
C ASN A 115 -5.10 -9.20 10.46
N GLY A 116 -5.38 -8.73 9.26
CA GLY A 116 -5.99 -9.54 8.20
C GLY A 116 -5.02 -10.55 7.62
N PRO A 117 -5.54 -11.62 6.97
CA PRO A 117 -4.71 -12.65 6.33
C PRO A 117 -4.11 -12.21 4.99
N TRP A 118 -4.46 -11.03 4.50
CA TRP A 118 -4.01 -10.52 3.21
C TRP A 118 -3.30 -9.19 3.33
N ILE A 119 -2.27 -9.00 2.49
CA ILE A 119 -1.63 -7.72 2.22
C ILE A 119 -1.60 -7.46 0.72
N ALA A 120 -1.37 -6.21 0.32
CA ALA A 120 -1.08 -5.89 -1.06
C ALA A 120 0.40 -5.51 -1.20
N LEU A 121 1.00 -5.95 -2.32
CA LEU A 121 2.34 -5.58 -2.75
C LEU A 121 2.22 -4.82 -4.07
N TYR A 122 3.20 -3.94 -4.36
CA TYR A 122 3.22 -3.23 -5.63
C TYR A 122 4.63 -2.98 -6.16
N ASP A 123 4.70 -2.77 -7.47
CA ASP A 123 5.90 -2.32 -8.18
C ASP A 123 5.54 -1.19 -9.15
N ASP A 124 6.11 0.00 -8.95
CA ASP A 124 5.95 1.17 -9.81
C ASP A 124 7.16 1.43 -10.73
N ARG A 125 8.25 0.68 -10.55
CA ARG A 125 9.50 0.87 -11.29
C ARG A 125 9.38 0.68 -12.80
N PRO A 126 8.57 -0.26 -13.32
CA PRO A 126 8.35 -0.37 -14.77
C PRO A 126 7.81 0.91 -15.41
N TYR A 127 7.14 1.75 -14.63
CA TYR A 127 6.49 2.98 -15.07
C TYR A 127 7.26 4.25 -14.66
N ALA A 128 8.45 4.11 -14.08
CA ALA A 128 9.20 5.24 -13.53
C ALA A 128 9.50 6.34 -14.57
N LYS A 129 9.83 5.96 -15.81
CA LYS A 129 10.06 6.92 -16.90
C LYS A 129 8.78 7.70 -17.26
N GLN A 130 7.66 7.00 -17.38
CA GLN A 130 6.35 7.60 -17.65
C GLN A 130 5.94 8.55 -16.52
N THR A 131 6.13 8.14 -15.27
CA THR A 131 5.82 8.95 -14.09
C THR A 131 6.57 10.28 -14.05
N MET A 132 7.79 10.34 -14.59
CA MET A 132 8.55 11.61 -14.66
C MET A 132 7.88 12.65 -15.57
N TRP A 133 7.13 12.22 -16.57
CA TRP A 133 6.42 13.09 -17.52
C TRP A 133 4.97 13.36 -17.09
N GLU A 134 4.28 12.34 -16.57
CA GLU A 134 2.85 12.39 -16.23
C GLU A 134 2.60 12.81 -14.77
N GLY A 135 3.64 12.78 -13.94
CA GLY A 135 3.55 13.16 -12.53
C GLY A 135 3.16 12.01 -11.61
N TYR A 136 3.11 12.32 -10.30
CA TYR A 136 2.79 11.36 -9.24
C TYR A 136 1.32 11.43 -8.83
N PRO A 137 0.70 10.29 -8.40
CA PRO A 137 1.29 8.94 -8.37
C PRO A 137 1.43 8.36 -9.78
N GLY A 138 2.51 7.62 -10.00
CA GLY A 138 2.71 6.87 -11.24
C GLY A 138 1.91 5.57 -11.27
N ALA A 139 1.82 4.99 -12.47
CA ALA A 139 1.26 3.66 -12.68
C ALA A 139 2.06 2.61 -11.91
N ARG A 140 1.41 1.50 -11.55
CA ARG A 140 2.01 0.39 -10.81
C ARG A 140 1.31 -0.92 -11.06
N ASN A 141 2.03 -2.00 -10.89
CA ASN A 141 1.44 -3.32 -10.77
C ASN A 141 1.14 -3.60 -9.31
N THR A 142 0.01 -4.20 -9.02
CA THR A 142 -0.39 -4.55 -7.66
C THR A 142 -0.82 -6.01 -7.60
N GLU A 143 -0.33 -6.73 -6.61
CA GLU A 143 -0.77 -8.08 -6.26
C GLU A 143 -1.17 -8.15 -4.79
N ILE A 144 -1.99 -9.13 -4.44
CA ILE A 144 -2.28 -9.46 -3.05
C ILE A 144 -1.65 -10.80 -2.68
N VAL A 145 -1.24 -10.91 -1.43
CA VAL A 145 -0.59 -12.10 -0.89
C VAL A 145 -1.30 -12.53 0.39
N ASN A 146 -1.63 -13.81 0.47
CA ASN A 146 -2.14 -14.41 1.70
C ASN A 146 -0.97 -14.74 2.63
N LEU A 147 -1.00 -14.21 3.85
CA LEU A 147 0.07 -14.34 4.84
C LEU A 147 0.24 -15.78 5.36
N GLU A 148 -0.84 -16.56 5.33
CA GLU A 148 -0.87 -17.93 5.86
C GLU A 148 -0.48 -18.95 4.80
N THR A 149 -1.09 -18.85 3.63
CA THR A 149 -0.89 -19.83 2.55
C THR A 149 0.25 -19.44 1.60
N GLY A 150 0.54 -18.15 1.47
CA GLY A 150 1.45 -17.60 0.46
C GLY A 150 0.84 -17.49 -0.93
N GLU A 151 -0.47 -17.74 -1.06
CA GLU A 151 -1.19 -17.55 -2.31
C GLU A 151 -1.06 -16.11 -2.79
N ARG A 152 -0.76 -15.92 -4.08
CA ARG A 152 -0.63 -14.62 -4.73
C ARG A 152 -1.69 -14.46 -5.82
N LYS A 153 -2.25 -13.26 -5.92
CA LYS A 153 -3.21 -12.90 -6.98
C LYS A 153 -2.83 -11.55 -7.56
N SER A 154 -2.63 -11.48 -8.86
CA SER A 154 -2.51 -10.20 -9.56
C SER A 154 -3.83 -9.46 -9.48
N MET A 155 -3.78 -8.17 -9.16
CA MET A 155 -4.94 -7.31 -8.97
C MET A 155 -5.06 -6.24 -10.05
N LEU A 156 -4.02 -5.42 -10.18
CA LEU A 156 -3.99 -4.27 -11.06
C LEU A 156 -2.68 -4.26 -11.83
N ASN A 157 -2.72 -3.97 -13.11
CA ASN A 157 -1.55 -3.89 -13.98
C ASN A 157 -1.52 -2.51 -14.66
N GLY A 158 -0.51 -1.71 -14.33
CA GLY A 158 -0.33 -0.40 -14.94
C GLY A 158 -1.33 0.66 -14.50
N GLU A 159 -1.98 0.47 -13.36
CA GLU A 159 -2.96 1.42 -12.85
C GLU A 159 -2.32 2.55 -12.03
N VAL A 160 -2.78 3.78 -12.26
CA VAL A 160 -2.28 4.99 -11.58
C VAL A 160 -2.90 5.16 -10.18
N THR A 161 -3.29 4.09 -9.54
CA THR A 161 -4.10 4.18 -8.33
C THR A 161 -3.48 3.46 -7.15
N PRO A 162 -3.25 4.16 -6.02
CA PRO A 162 -2.94 3.50 -4.78
C PRO A 162 -4.17 2.76 -4.26
N VAL A 163 -3.97 1.52 -3.86
CA VAL A 163 -5.00 0.71 -3.19
C VAL A 163 -4.99 0.98 -1.69
N ARG A 164 -6.12 0.75 -1.04
CA ARG A 164 -6.27 0.91 0.40
C ARG A 164 -7.02 -0.28 0.99
N TRP A 165 -6.48 -0.83 2.06
CA TRP A 165 -7.22 -1.78 2.89
C TRP A 165 -8.24 -1.04 3.75
N LEU A 166 -9.46 -1.53 3.74
CA LEU A 166 -10.41 -1.20 4.80
C LEU A 166 -10.02 -1.95 6.06
N GLU A 167 -10.51 -1.48 7.21
CA GLU A 167 -10.18 -2.10 8.47
C GLU A 167 -10.53 -3.58 8.53
N GLY A 168 -9.74 -4.32 9.33
CA GLY A 168 -9.81 -5.77 9.39
C GLY A 168 -9.20 -6.48 8.19
N GLY A 169 -8.76 -5.74 7.14
CA GLY A 169 -8.13 -6.32 5.95
C GLY A 169 -9.05 -7.20 5.12
N LYS A 170 -10.37 -7.01 5.26
CA LYS A 170 -11.37 -7.81 4.53
C LYS A 170 -11.53 -7.34 3.09
N PHE A 171 -11.55 -6.03 2.87
CA PHE A 171 -11.73 -5.43 1.55
C PHE A 171 -10.54 -4.55 1.18
N LEU A 172 -10.13 -4.66 -0.06
CA LEU A 172 -9.25 -3.72 -0.73
C LEU A 172 -10.11 -2.76 -1.55
N VAL A 173 -9.87 -1.45 -1.44
CA VAL A 173 -10.63 -0.44 -2.20
C VAL A 173 -9.69 0.50 -2.95
N TRP A 174 -10.14 1.01 -4.08
CA TRP A 174 -9.39 1.97 -4.89
C TRP A 174 -10.31 2.77 -5.79
N TYR A 175 -9.81 3.92 -6.23
CA TYR A 175 -10.43 4.71 -7.29
C TYR A 175 -9.65 4.48 -8.59
N ASN A 176 -10.29 3.94 -9.61
CA ASN A 176 -9.69 3.82 -10.94
C ASN A 176 -9.80 5.17 -11.66
N GLN A 177 -8.66 5.81 -11.92
CA GLN A 177 -8.62 7.14 -12.56
C GLN A 177 -8.97 7.08 -14.04
N THR A 178 -8.71 5.97 -14.72
CA THR A 178 -9.01 5.78 -16.14
C THR A 178 -10.51 5.64 -16.36
N ASP A 179 -11.15 4.76 -15.57
CA ASP A 179 -12.59 4.47 -15.69
C ASP A 179 -13.44 5.41 -14.82
N THR A 180 -12.79 6.24 -13.97
CA THR A 180 -13.44 7.15 -13.04
C THR A 180 -14.42 6.47 -12.07
N THR A 181 -14.06 5.29 -11.59
CA THR A 181 -14.90 4.45 -10.74
C THR A 181 -14.29 4.16 -9.38
N TRP A 182 -15.13 4.06 -8.34
CA TRP A 182 -14.74 3.45 -7.07
C TRP A 182 -14.96 1.96 -7.10
N ASN A 183 -13.96 1.22 -6.64
CA ASN A 183 -13.91 -0.24 -6.72
C ASN A 183 -13.58 -0.86 -5.38
N SER A 184 -13.98 -2.11 -5.20
CA SER A 184 -13.56 -2.96 -4.09
C SER A 184 -13.24 -4.37 -4.54
N TYR A 185 -12.43 -5.06 -3.72
CA TYR A 185 -12.13 -6.48 -3.89
C TYR A 185 -12.19 -7.20 -2.54
N ASP A 186 -12.90 -8.32 -2.49
CA ASP A 186 -12.89 -9.26 -1.37
C ASP A 186 -11.93 -10.42 -1.71
N PRO A 187 -10.73 -10.48 -1.10
CA PRO A 187 -9.76 -11.52 -1.39
C PRO A 187 -10.22 -12.93 -1.02
N ALA A 188 -11.03 -13.05 0.02
CA ALA A 188 -11.52 -14.34 0.49
C ALA A 188 -12.57 -14.93 -0.45
N ALA A 189 -13.47 -14.07 -0.96
CA ALA A 189 -14.47 -14.46 -1.94
C ALA A 189 -13.94 -14.46 -3.38
N GLY A 190 -12.84 -13.76 -3.65
CA GLY A 190 -12.32 -13.56 -5.01
C GLY A 190 -13.20 -12.66 -5.86
N THR A 191 -14.00 -11.76 -5.24
CA THR A 191 -14.99 -10.94 -5.94
C THR A 191 -14.57 -9.49 -6.04
N HIS A 192 -14.71 -8.94 -7.24
CA HIS A 192 -14.54 -7.52 -7.56
C HIS A 192 -15.90 -6.84 -7.72
N HIS A 193 -16.05 -5.64 -7.17
CA HIS A 193 -17.24 -4.84 -7.30
C HIS A 193 -16.90 -3.42 -7.76
N VAL A 194 -17.68 -2.89 -8.70
CA VAL A 194 -17.73 -1.47 -9.02
C VAL A 194 -18.79 -0.85 -8.11
N LEU A 195 -18.38 0.08 -7.26
CA LEU A 195 -19.21 0.65 -6.18
C LEU A 195 -19.90 1.94 -6.59
N ALA A 196 -19.24 2.74 -7.43
CA ALA A 196 -19.76 3.99 -7.92
C ALA A 196 -19.10 4.35 -9.25
N THR A 197 -19.87 4.92 -10.15
CA THR A 197 -19.49 5.39 -11.48
C THR A 197 -19.85 6.87 -11.64
N ASN A 198 -19.55 7.46 -12.79
CA ASN A 198 -19.98 8.83 -13.13
C ASN A 198 -21.50 9.02 -13.16
N GLU A 199 -22.28 7.95 -13.35
CA GLU A 199 -23.74 8.00 -13.26
C GLU A 199 -24.20 8.15 -11.80
N THR A 200 -23.40 7.64 -10.84
CA THR A 200 -23.65 7.78 -9.41
C THR A 200 -23.33 9.18 -8.92
N GLY A 201 -22.16 9.71 -9.30
CA GLY A 201 -21.66 11.02 -8.92
C GLY A 201 -20.29 11.29 -9.52
N VAL A 202 -19.88 12.56 -9.60
CA VAL A 202 -18.60 12.97 -10.16
C VAL A 202 -17.54 12.97 -9.07
N PHE A 203 -16.79 11.87 -8.95
CA PHE A 203 -15.77 11.68 -7.90
C PHE A 203 -14.38 12.18 -8.28
N TYR A 204 -14.14 12.50 -9.55
CA TYR A 204 -12.87 13.03 -10.03
C TYR A 204 -12.82 14.56 -9.93
N ASP A 205 -11.62 15.10 -9.92
CA ASP A 205 -11.37 16.54 -9.91
C ASP A 205 -11.92 17.21 -11.17
N GLU A 206 -13.08 17.84 -11.03
CA GLU A 206 -13.84 18.50 -12.11
C GLU A 206 -13.14 19.75 -12.68
N ILE A 207 -12.12 20.26 -11.98
CA ILE A 207 -11.37 21.45 -12.38
C ILE A 207 -9.90 21.11 -12.73
N ASN A 208 -9.62 19.82 -13.00
CA ASN A 208 -8.28 19.39 -13.38
C ASN A 208 -7.87 20.07 -14.70
N ASP A 209 -6.78 20.84 -14.65
CA ASP A 209 -6.18 21.55 -15.78
C ASP A 209 -4.86 20.92 -16.24
N ARG A 210 -4.53 19.73 -15.73
CA ARG A 210 -3.28 19.03 -16.05
C ARG A 210 -3.51 17.98 -17.14
N PRO A 211 -2.52 17.71 -18.00
CA PRO A 211 -2.60 16.69 -19.04
C PRO A 211 -2.44 15.27 -18.46
N MET A 212 -3.28 14.91 -17.48
CA MET A 212 -3.33 13.62 -16.81
C MET A 212 -4.76 13.26 -16.43
N HIS A 213 -5.02 11.98 -16.19
CA HIS A 213 -6.31 11.57 -15.66
C HIS A 213 -6.58 12.26 -14.32
N PRO A 214 -7.75 12.87 -14.14
CA PRO A 214 -8.08 13.60 -12.92
C PRO A 214 -8.11 12.66 -11.71
N ARG A 215 -7.55 13.12 -10.59
CA ARG A 215 -7.58 12.37 -9.33
C ARG A 215 -8.97 12.43 -8.71
N SER A 216 -9.29 11.45 -7.87
CA SER A 216 -10.50 11.57 -7.05
C SER A 216 -10.32 12.64 -5.96
N TYR A 217 -11.45 13.20 -5.49
CA TYR A 217 -11.46 14.03 -4.27
C TYR A 217 -11.13 13.23 -3.01
N GLY A 218 -11.16 11.91 -3.10
CA GLY A 218 -10.47 11.01 -2.20
C GLY A 218 -11.36 10.28 -1.19
N TYR A 219 -10.70 9.36 -0.54
CA TYR A 219 -11.19 8.59 0.58
C TYR A 219 -11.18 9.46 1.85
N GLN A 220 -12.27 9.41 2.62
CA GLN A 220 -12.48 10.22 3.82
C GLN A 220 -12.38 9.42 5.12
N GLY A 221 -12.54 8.10 5.07
CA GLY A 221 -12.40 7.24 6.25
C GLY A 221 -13.29 6.00 6.20
N THR A 222 -12.96 5.00 7.04
CA THR A 222 -13.79 3.81 7.26
C THR A 222 -14.78 4.08 8.40
N LEU A 223 -16.04 3.67 8.24
CA LEU A 223 -17.00 3.71 9.33
C LEU A 223 -16.69 2.60 10.35
N LYS A 224 -16.97 2.88 11.61
CA LYS A 224 -16.84 1.91 12.71
C LYS A 224 -17.58 0.62 12.38
N GLY A 225 -16.90 -0.51 12.55
CA GLY A 225 -17.39 -1.81 12.13
C GLY A 225 -16.89 -2.28 10.77
N GLY A 226 -16.16 -1.43 10.01
CA GLY A 226 -15.42 -1.82 8.78
C GLY A 226 -16.29 -2.19 7.58
N ASN A 227 -17.61 -2.04 7.68
CA ASN A 227 -18.56 -2.50 6.64
C ASN A 227 -18.86 -1.44 5.57
N LYS A 228 -18.44 -0.21 5.78
CA LYS A 228 -18.64 0.92 4.87
C LYS A 228 -17.52 1.92 5.00
N PHE A 229 -17.34 2.76 3.99
CA PHE A 229 -16.36 3.83 4.00
C PHE A 229 -16.92 5.09 3.33
N LEU A 230 -16.30 6.22 3.60
CA LEU A 230 -16.70 7.50 3.04
C LEU A 230 -15.70 7.95 1.98
N VAL A 231 -16.24 8.53 0.93
CA VAL A 231 -15.50 9.21 -0.13
C VAL A 231 -16.09 10.60 -0.36
N ALA A 232 -15.33 11.48 -0.99
CA ALA A 232 -15.80 12.79 -1.37
C ALA A 232 -15.98 12.91 -2.88
N ASP A 233 -16.97 13.71 -3.31
CA ASP A 233 -16.94 14.41 -4.58
C ASP A 233 -16.48 15.87 -4.35
N ARG A 234 -16.67 16.75 -5.33
CA ARG A 234 -16.27 18.15 -5.20
C ARG A 234 -16.94 18.88 -4.04
N TYR A 235 -18.17 18.52 -3.72
CA TYR A 235 -19.02 19.21 -2.74
C TYR A 235 -19.47 18.32 -1.60
N ASP A 236 -19.63 17.03 -1.86
CA ASP A 236 -20.39 16.15 -1.00
C ASP A 236 -19.63 14.95 -0.49
N LEU A 237 -20.11 14.43 0.63
CA LEU A 237 -19.69 13.16 1.21
C LEU A 237 -20.63 12.04 0.76
N TRP A 238 -20.05 10.91 0.46
CA TRP A 238 -20.73 9.70 0.01
C TRP A 238 -20.33 8.50 0.85
N GLU A 239 -21.31 7.66 1.17
CA GLU A 239 -21.11 6.38 1.82
C GLU A 239 -21.12 5.27 0.78
N LEU A 240 -20.09 4.42 0.78
CA LEU A 240 -19.96 3.27 -0.10
C LEU A 240 -19.92 1.99 0.72
N ASP A 241 -20.59 0.95 0.21
CA ASP A 241 -20.57 -0.41 0.74
C ASP A 241 -19.58 -1.26 -0.07
N PRO A 242 -18.44 -1.70 0.49
CA PRO A 242 -17.44 -2.47 -0.25
C PRO A 242 -17.95 -3.85 -0.72
N SER A 243 -19.04 -4.33 -0.14
CA SER A 243 -19.68 -5.59 -0.58
C SER A 243 -20.71 -5.38 -1.69
N ALA A 244 -20.94 -4.15 -2.12
CA ALA A 244 -21.94 -3.75 -3.11
C ALA A 244 -23.39 -4.21 -2.81
N ARG A 245 -23.69 -4.55 -1.55
CA ARG A 245 -25.06 -4.96 -1.13
C ARG A 245 -26.02 -3.78 -1.08
N THR A 246 -25.50 -2.60 -0.82
CA THR A 246 -26.25 -1.36 -0.85
C THR A 246 -25.63 -0.40 -1.84
N PRO A 247 -26.45 0.37 -2.58
CA PRO A 247 -25.93 1.36 -3.52
C PRO A 247 -25.20 2.48 -2.78
N ALA A 248 -24.35 3.20 -3.50
CA ALA A 248 -23.70 4.40 -3.01
C ALA A 248 -24.75 5.42 -2.52
N LYS A 249 -24.50 6.04 -1.37
CA LYS A 249 -25.44 6.98 -0.73
C LYS A 249 -24.76 8.32 -0.52
N ARG A 250 -25.31 9.37 -1.15
CA ARG A 250 -24.91 10.77 -0.90
C ARG A 250 -25.41 11.19 0.50
N LEU A 251 -24.50 11.72 1.32
CA LEU A 251 -24.79 12.08 2.72
C LEU A 251 -25.08 13.57 2.91
N THR A 252 -24.49 14.43 2.08
CA THR A 252 -24.63 15.87 2.17
C THR A 252 -25.24 16.45 0.88
N ARG A 253 -25.56 17.73 0.85
CA ARG A 253 -26.17 18.42 -0.30
C ARG A 253 -25.43 19.74 -0.61
N GLY A 254 -24.12 19.68 -0.60
CA GLY A 254 -23.26 20.83 -0.79
C GLY A 254 -23.31 21.39 -2.19
N ARG A 255 -23.45 20.53 -3.21
CA ARG A 255 -23.56 20.95 -4.61
C ARG A 255 -24.75 21.87 -4.89
N GLU A 256 -25.82 21.72 -4.13
CA GLU A 256 -27.04 22.52 -4.27
C GLU A 256 -26.91 23.94 -3.70
N VAL A 257 -25.96 24.12 -2.80
CA VAL A 257 -25.74 25.39 -2.06
C VAL A 257 -24.33 25.93 -2.21
N ASP A 258 -23.57 25.41 -3.17
CA ASP A 258 -22.17 25.74 -3.46
C ASP A 258 -21.27 25.69 -2.21
N THR A 259 -21.50 24.69 -1.36
CA THR A 259 -20.76 24.49 -0.11
C THR A 259 -20.03 23.14 -0.15
N ARG A 260 -18.74 23.17 0.12
CA ARG A 260 -17.91 21.97 0.11
C ARG A 260 -17.86 21.33 1.50
N TYR A 261 -18.23 20.04 1.58
CA TYR A 261 -18.15 19.23 2.77
C TYR A 261 -16.97 18.26 2.69
N PHE A 262 -16.19 18.17 3.76
CA PHE A 262 -15.12 17.18 3.91
C PHE A 262 -14.94 16.88 5.40
N LEU A 263 -14.60 15.65 5.70
CA LEU A 263 -14.31 15.24 7.08
C LEU A 263 -12.93 15.73 7.52
N ARG A 264 -12.87 16.24 8.74
CA ARG A 264 -11.62 16.57 9.40
C ARG A 264 -11.41 15.58 10.56
N ASP A 265 -10.31 14.84 10.48
CA ASP A 265 -9.85 14.02 11.59
C ASP A 265 -9.35 14.95 12.71
N LEU A 266 -9.96 14.86 13.88
CA LEU A 266 -9.60 15.65 15.05
C LEU A 266 -8.80 14.85 16.08
N ASP A 267 -8.84 13.52 15.97
CA ASP A 267 -8.10 12.61 16.82
C ASP A 267 -7.34 11.60 15.96
N PRO A 268 -6.03 11.78 15.80
CA PRO A 268 -5.21 10.87 14.98
C PRO A 268 -5.16 9.43 15.51
N GLU A 269 -5.62 9.19 16.74
CA GLU A 269 -5.76 7.85 17.31
C GLU A 269 -7.10 7.19 16.97
N ASP A 270 -8.11 7.98 16.58
CA ASP A 270 -9.39 7.45 16.06
C ASP A 270 -9.16 6.88 14.65
N HIS A 271 -9.31 5.57 14.52
CA HIS A 271 -9.11 4.84 13.27
C HIS A 271 -10.38 4.74 12.43
N PHE A 272 -11.52 5.13 13.02
CA PHE A 272 -12.85 4.99 12.46
C PHE A 272 -13.68 6.24 12.65
N ILE A 273 -14.53 6.45 11.67
CA ILE A 273 -15.63 7.38 11.81
C ILE A 273 -16.76 6.67 12.55
N ASP A 274 -17.06 7.13 13.76
CA ASP A 274 -18.21 6.64 14.52
C ASP A 274 -19.46 7.42 14.11
N PRO A 275 -20.41 6.83 13.36
CA PRO A 275 -21.57 7.55 12.85
C PRO A 275 -22.55 7.96 13.97
N THR A 276 -22.36 7.47 15.19
CA THR A 276 -23.19 7.85 16.35
C THR A 276 -22.67 9.11 17.04
N LYS A 277 -21.44 9.50 16.79
CA LYS A 277 -20.85 10.74 17.29
C LYS A 277 -21.05 11.91 16.31
N LYS A 278 -21.05 13.13 16.84
CA LYS A 278 -20.99 14.33 16.00
C LYS A 278 -19.66 14.35 15.25
N GLN A 279 -19.71 14.55 13.95
CA GLN A 279 -18.56 14.72 13.10
C GLN A 279 -18.39 16.20 12.75
N LEU A 280 -17.14 16.66 12.68
CA LEU A 280 -16.85 17.97 12.10
C LEU A 280 -16.74 17.79 10.57
N VAL A 281 -17.54 18.54 9.86
CA VAL A 281 -17.62 18.50 8.39
C VAL A 281 -17.33 19.86 7.83
#